data_fada01a3dad0fc40846cfe67f34608a1
#
_entry.id   fada01a3dad0fc40846cfe67f34608a1
#
_cell.length_a   1.000
_cell.length_b   1.000
_cell.length_c   1.000
_cell.angle_alpha   90.00
_cell.angle_beta   90.00
_cell.angle_gamma   90.00
#
_symmetry.space_group_name_H-M   'P 1'
#
loop_
_entity.id
_entity.type
_entity.pdbx_description
1 polymer ?
#
loop_
_entity_poly.entity_id
_entity_poly.type
_entity_poly.pdbx_seq_one_letter_code
_entity_poly.pdbx_strand_id
1 'polypeptide(L)'
;MVADVLGESPTVGSVAVDEASISHHYDVGNEFYRLVLGEAMTYSCARFVDASTTLKEAQAAKHELICRKLGLHERSGMRLLDVGCGWGSMAMHAAREHGARVVGVTISEEQAKEARRRVDAAGLGELVEIRLQDYRDLSGERFDAISSIGMFEHVGKNRMAEYFNVLRSLLGPHGRLLNHAISSVGGSRLNTNSFAYRYVFPDGELIDIGDTTIGMQATGFEVRDVESLREHYDMTLRHWVANLREHWDAAVALVGELCARVWLLYMTASADGFEDAGLNIHQTLGIVRNVKDGSSGMPRTRREWN
;
A
#
# COMPACT_ATOMS: atom_id res chain seq x y z
N MET A 1 -34.38 1.66 0.08
CA MET A 1 -34.42 2.94 -0.63
C MET A 1 -32.97 3.43 -0.76
N VAL A 2 -32.20 2.74 -1.61
CA VAL A 2 -30.82 3.10 -2.03
C VAL A 2 -30.64 2.69 -3.51
N ALA A 3 -31.60 3.03 -4.34
CA ALA A 3 -31.63 2.56 -5.73
C ALA A 3 -31.91 3.67 -6.77
N ASP A 4 -31.69 4.94 -6.45
CA ASP A 4 -32.03 6.05 -7.36
C ASP A 4 -30.94 7.13 -7.47
N VAL A 5 -29.66 6.74 -7.55
CA VAL A 5 -28.58 7.67 -7.97
C VAL A 5 -27.68 6.95 -8.98
N LEU A 6 -28.28 6.43 -10.06
CA LEU A 6 -27.53 5.98 -11.23
C LEU A 6 -27.87 6.86 -12.43
N GLY A 7 -27.46 8.13 -12.34
CA GLY A 7 -27.15 8.89 -13.53
C GLY A 7 -25.77 8.44 -14.04
N GLU A 8 -25.66 8.22 -15.35
CA GLU A 8 -24.51 7.80 -16.17
C GLU A 8 -23.27 7.35 -15.39
N SER A 9 -22.96 6.05 -15.42
CA SER A 9 -21.79 5.46 -14.76
C SER A 9 -20.52 6.22 -15.17
N PRO A 10 -19.85 6.92 -14.23
CA PRO A 10 -18.56 7.53 -14.54
C PRO A 10 -17.57 6.42 -14.90
N THR A 11 -16.73 6.65 -15.88
CA THR A 11 -15.69 5.70 -16.32
C THR A 11 -14.79 5.37 -15.14
N VAL A 12 -14.70 4.09 -14.77
CA VAL A 12 -13.76 3.57 -13.74
C VAL A 12 -12.38 4.15 -14.03
N GLY A 13 -11.76 4.79 -13.02
CA GLY A 13 -10.43 5.37 -13.12
C GLY A 13 -10.37 6.87 -13.44
N SER A 14 -11.46 7.62 -13.30
CA SER A 14 -11.36 9.10 -13.21
C SER A 14 -10.98 9.52 -11.79
N VAL A 15 -10.28 10.66 -11.63
CA VAL A 15 -9.89 11.20 -10.31
C VAL A 15 -11.10 11.29 -9.37
N ALA A 16 -12.25 11.72 -9.86
CA ALA A 16 -13.49 11.85 -9.07
C ALA A 16 -14.07 10.49 -8.61
N VAL A 17 -13.88 9.42 -9.40
CA VAL A 17 -14.30 8.06 -9.03
C VAL A 17 -13.33 7.47 -8.01
N ASP A 18 -12.02 7.67 -8.22
CA ASP A 18 -10.98 7.25 -7.28
C ASP A 18 -11.20 7.92 -5.90
N GLU A 19 -11.48 9.23 -5.86
CA GLU A 19 -11.79 9.98 -4.64
C GLU A 19 -13.06 9.48 -3.94
N ALA A 20 -14.14 9.27 -4.69
CA ALA A 20 -15.43 8.82 -4.14
C ALA A 20 -15.34 7.38 -3.59
N SER A 21 -14.62 6.49 -4.29
CA SER A 21 -14.43 5.09 -3.88
C SER A 21 -13.54 4.99 -2.65
N ILE A 22 -12.44 5.74 -2.61
CA ILE A 22 -11.55 5.81 -1.46
C ILE A 22 -12.27 6.45 -0.26
N SER A 23 -13.00 7.55 -0.44
CA SER A 23 -13.79 8.17 0.63
C SER A 23 -14.79 7.18 1.22
N HIS A 24 -15.54 6.45 0.39
CA HIS A 24 -16.52 5.49 0.86
C HIS A 24 -15.91 4.35 1.70
N HIS A 25 -14.74 3.84 1.30
CA HIS A 25 -14.05 2.77 2.02
C HIS A 25 -13.44 3.24 3.35
N TYR A 26 -12.87 4.45 3.40
CA TYR A 26 -12.16 4.98 4.57
C TYR A 26 -13.06 5.82 5.51
N ASP A 27 -14.35 5.95 5.22
CA ASP A 27 -15.30 6.82 5.95
C ASP A 27 -15.76 6.22 7.31
N VAL A 28 -15.21 5.07 7.71
CA VAL A 28 -15.44 4.48 9.04
C VAL A 28 -14.69 5.19 10.17
N GLY A 29 -13.86 6.15 9.86
CA GLY A 29 -13.14 7.02 10.80
C GLY A 29 -11.85 6.42 11.39
N ASN A 30 -10.92 7.31 11.75
CA ASN A 30 -9.59 6.93 12.25
C ASN A 30 -9.62 6.11 13.54
N GLU A 31 -10.63 6.35 14.43
CA GLU A 31 -10.75 5.62 15.68
C GLU A 31 -11.09 4.13 15.46
N PHE A 32 -11.99 3.83 14.51
CA PHE A 32 -12.29 2.45 14.14
C PHE A 32 -11.05 1.75 13.59
N TYR A 33 -10.31 2.40 12.67
CA TYR A 33 -9.06 1.83 12.15
C TYR A 33 -8.02 1.60 13.26
N ARG A 34 -7.96 2.47 14.25
CA ARG A 34 -7.03 2.29 15.39
C ARG A 34 -7.36 1.05 16.20
N LEU A 35 -8.65 0.73 16.41
CA LEU A 35 -9.07 -0.51 17.08
C LEU A 35 -8.66 -1.75 16.29
N VAL A 36 -8.80 -1.72 14.97
CA VAL A 36 -8.54 -2.87 14.10
C VAL A 36 -7.04 -3.04 13.82
N LEU A 37 -6.35 -1.97 13.40
CA LEU A 37 -4.96 -2.00 12.95
C LEU A 37 -3.95 -1.91 14.09
N GLY A 38 -4.39 -1.52 15.28
CA GLY A 38 -3.54 -1.28 16.43
C GLY A 38 -2.67 -0.01 16.26
N GLU A 39 -1.65 0.12 17.11
CA GLU A 39 -0.79 1.32 17.16
C GLU A 39 -0.05 1.63 15.86
N ALA A 40 0.27 0.60 15.08
CA ALA A 40 0.99 0.76 13.82
C ALA A 40 0.19 1.56 12.80
N MET A 41 -1.15 1.55 12.87
CA MET A 41 -2.03 2.20 11.89
C MET A 41 -1.58 1.92 10.45
N THR A 42 -1.34 0.64 10.15
CA THR A 42 -0.86 0.19 8.84
C THR A 42 -1.87 -0.78 8.25
N TYR A 43 -2.59 -0.33 7.22
CA TYR A 43 -3.62 -1.12 6.54
C TYR A 43 -3.06 -1.80 5.29
N SER A 44 -2.09 -2.70 5.52
CA SER A 44 -1.48 -3.55 4.49
C SER A 44 -0.81 -4.76 5.14
N CYS A 45 -0.44 -5.75 4.32
CA CYS A 45 0.22 -6.96 4.78
C CYS A 45 1.46 -6.66 5.64
N ALA A 46 1.56 -7.30 6.80
CA ALA A 46 2.73 -7.28 7.66
C ALA A 46 3.74 -8.37 7.23
N ARG A 47 4.92 -8.42 7.86
CA ARG A 47 5.92 -9.48 7.69
C ARG A 47 6.27 -10.08 9.04
N PHE A 48 5.80 -11.28 9.32
CA PHE A 48 6.10 -12.00 10.56
C PHE A 48 7.46 -12.68 10.46
N VAL A 49 8.30 -12.52 11.46
CA VAL A 49 9.63 -13.15 11.49
C VAL A 49 9.52 -14.58 12.04
N ASP A 50 8.65 -14.76 13.02
CA ASP A 50 8.32 -16.05 13.62
C ASP A 50 6.90 -16.04 14.21
N ALA A 51 6.47 -17.16 14.79
CA ALA A 51 5.12 -17.32 15.35
C ALA A 51 4.84 -16.46 16.60
N SER A 52 5.85 -15.93 17.25
CA SER A 52 5.72 -15.06 18.45
C SER A 52 5.69 -13.57 18.10
N THR A 53 5.96 -13.22 16.85
CA THR A 53 6.02 -11.83 16.39
C THR A 53 4.64 -11.16 16.53
N THR A 54 4.58 -10.06 17.25
CA THR A 54 3.35 -9.27 17.37
C THR A 54 3.03 -8.54 16.06
N LEU A 55 1.76 -8.14 15.85
CA LEU A 55 1.36 -7.37 14.67
C LEU A 55 2.18 -6.08 14.52
N LYS A 56 2.46 -5.37 15.61
CA LYS A 56 3.28 -4.15 15.62
C LYS A 56 4.69 -4.40 15.12
N GLU A 57 5.34 -5.45 15.63
CA GLU A 57 6.69 -5.86 15.21
C GLU A 57 6.69 -6.34 13.75
N ALA A 58 5.68 -7.11 13.35
CA ALA A 58 5.53 -7.58 11.97
C ALA A 58 5.36 -6.43 10.97
N GLN A 59 4.62 -5.37 11.33
CA GLN A 59 4.50 -4.17 10.51
C GLN A 59 5.82 -3.40 10.43
N ALA A 60 6.54 -3.27 11.53
CA ALA A 60 7.88 -2.67 11.54
C ALA A 60 8.87 -3.47 10.67
N ALA A 61 8.85 -4.80 10.78
CA ALA A 61 9.69 -5.69 9.96
C ALA A 61 9.37 -5.60 8.47
N LYS A 62 8.09 -5.39 8.10
CA LYS A 62 7.69 -5.12 6.71
C LYS A 62 8.25 -3.79 6.21
N HIS A 63 8.13 -2.73 6.99
CA HIS A 63 8.68 -1.42 6.62
C HIS A 63 10.22 -1.47 6.49
N GLU A 64 10.89 -2.16 7.41
CA GLU A 64 12.34 -2.37 7.34
C GLU A 64 12.77 -3.13 6.08
N LEU A 65 12.07 -4.22 5.74
CA LEU A 65 12.33 -4.96 4.50
C LEU A 65 12.20 -4.06 3.26
N ILE A 66 11.17 -3.22 3.22
CA ILE A 66 10.96 -2.26 2.13
C ILE A 66 12.09 -1.24 2.08
N CYS A 67 12.51 -0.66 3.22
CA CYS A 67 13.63 0.27 3.29
C CYS A 67 14.93 -0.36 2.77
N ARG A 68 15.20 -1.61 3.14
CA ARG A 68 16.39 -2.34 2.67
C ARG A 68 16.34 -2.62 1.18
N LYS A 69 15.22 -3.10 0.64
CA LYS A 69 15.03 -3.32 -0.81
C LYS A 69 15.19 -2.02 -1.59
N LEU A 70 14.69 -0.91 -1.06
CA LEU A 70 14.84 0.42 -1.64
C LEU A 70 16.25 1.02 -1.45
N GLY A 71 17.09 0.42 -0.62
CA GLY A 71 18.46 0.87 -0.35
C GLY A 71 18.56 2.10 0.54
N LEU A 72 17.55 2.41 1.34
CA LEU A 72 17.55 3.59 2.21
C LEU A 72 18.63 3.53 3.30
N HIS A 73 19.13 2.33 3.63
CA HIS A 73 20.24 2.10 4.54
C HIS A 73 21.62 2.44 3.96
N GLU A 74 21.73 2.59 2.63
CA GLU A 74 23.02 2.81 1.96
C GLU A 74 23.54 4.23 2.17
N ARG A 75 22.64 5.21 2.36
CA ARG A 75 23.00 6.63 2.51
C ARG A 75 21.91 7.40 3.23
N SER A 76 22.25 8.09 4.29
CA SER A 76 21.34 9.01 4.99
C SER A 76 20.90 10.17 4.08
N GLY A 77 19.71 10.70 4.32
CA GLY A 77 19.16 11.83 3.58
C GLY A 77 18.65 11.49 2.17
N MET A 78 18.52 10.20 1.83
CA MET A 78 17.86 9.80 0.57
C MET A 78 16.43 10.32 0.53
N ARG A 79 16.00 10.73 -0.65
CA ARG A 79 14.62 11.19 -0.88
C ARG A 79 13.72 10.02 -1.24
N LEU A 80 12.73 9.77 -0.40
CA LEU A 80 11.69 8.75 -0.62
C LEU A 80 10.35 9.44 -0.97
N LEU A 81 9.68 8.94 -2.01
CA LEU A 81 8.25 9.19 -2.23
C LEU A 81 7.45 7.99 -1.74
N ASP A 82 6.47 8.21 -0.88
CA ASP A 82 5.52 7.19 -0.42
C ASP A 82 4.15 7.45 -1.03
N VAL A 83 3.79 6.68 -2.06
CA VAL A 83 2.56 6.84 -2.86
C VAL A 83 1.42 6.08 -2.21
N GLY A 84 0.36 6.80 -1.84
CA GLY A 84 -0.71 6.25 -1.02
C GLY A 84 -0.24 6.02 0.42
N CYS A 85 0.37 7.05 1.02
CA CYS A 85 1.06 6.94 2.32
C CYS A 85 0.15 6.59 3.52
N GLY A 86 -1.17 6.58 3.33
CA GLY A 86 -2.14 6.30 4.39
C GLY A 86 -1.92 7.22 5.59
N TRP A 87 -1.82 6.64 6.77
CA TRP A 87 -1.56 7.37 8.03
C TRP A 87 -0.06 7.61 8.29
N GLY A 88 0.79 7.51 7.27
CA GLY A 88 2.21 7.88 7.32
C GLY A 88 3.15 6.88 7.97
N SER A 89 2.72 5.64 8.23
CA SER A 89 3.52 4.67 8.99
C SER A 89 4.83 4.28 8.30
N MET A 90 4.80 4.05 6.97
CA MET A 90 6.01 3.78 6.18
C MET A 90 6.93 5.00 6.13
N ALA A 91 6.36 6.19 5.88
CA ALA A 91 7.11 7.44 5.83
C ALA A 91 7.83 7.72 7.15
N MET A 92 7.14 7.57 8.30
CA MET A 92 7.74 7.77 9.62
C MET A 92 8.81 6.72 9.94
N HIS A 93 8.63 5.46 9.54
CA HIS A 93 9.63 4.41 9.71
C HIS A 93 10.91 4.74 8.93
N ALA A 94 10.79 5.05 7.65
CA ALA A 94 11.93 5.40 6.79
C ALA A 94 12.71 6.62 7.31
N ALA A 95 12.00 7.65 7.80
CA ALA A 95 12.63 8.83 8.38
C ALA A 95 13.35 8.52 9.69
N ARG A 96 12.71 7.77 10.60
CA ARG A 96 13.26 7.48 11.94
C ARG A 96 14.46 6.54 11.89
N GLU A 97 14.35 5.44 11.14
CA GLU A 97 15.34 4.36 11.15
C GLU A 97 16.49 4.60 10.15
N HIS A 98 16.20 5.31 9.04
CA HIS A 98 17.19 5.51 7.97
C HIS A 98 17.55 6.98 7.70
N GLY A 99 16.93 7.92 8.40
CA GLY A 99 17.17 9.35 8.17
C GLY A 99 16.74 9.80 6.76
N ALA A 100 15.78 9.11 6.14
CA ALA A 100 15.27 9.47 4.83
C ALA A 100 14.45 10.76 4.90
N ARG A 101 14.52 11.58 3.83
CA ARG A 101 13.61 12.71 3.61
C ARG A 101 12.42 12.22 2.79
N VAL A 102 11.25 12.20 3.41
CA VAL A 102 10.08 11.54 2.84
C VAL A 102 9.01 12.55 2.42
N VAL A 103 8.53 12.41 1.21
CA VAL A 103 7.26 13.01 0.76
C VAL A 103 6.23 11.89 0.70
N GLY A 104 5.22 11.95 1.55
CA GLY A 104 4.07 11.04 1.50
C GLY A 104 2.89 11.73 0.81
N VAL A 105 2.27 11.07 -0.16
CA VAL A 105 1.09 11.60 -0.85
C VAL A 105 -0.13 10.70 -0.63
N THR A 106 -1.27 11.32 -0.41
CA THR A 106 -2.58 10.66 -0.35
C THR A 106 -3.66 11.61 -0.87
N ILE A 107 -4.76 11.07 -1.40
CA ILE A 107 -5.93 11.84 -1.81
C ILE A 107 -7.04 11.87 -0.74
N SER A 108 -6.83 11.20 0.40
CA SER A 108 -7.76 11.23 1.54
C SER A 108 -7.39 12.34 2.51
N GLU A 109 -8.30 13.30 2.72
CA GLU A 109 -8.13 14.40 3.69
C GLU A 109 -7.94 13.87 5.12
N GLU A 110 -8.72 12.86 5.52
CA GLU A 110 -8.66 12.28 6.86
C GLU A 110 -7.33 11.56 7.10
N GLN A 111 -6.82 10.82 6.10
CA GLN A 111 -5.49 10.23 6.19
C GLN A 111 -4.39 11.28 6.27
N ALA A 112 -4.44 12.31 5.41
CA ALA A 112 -3.45 13.38 5.41
C ALA A 112 -3.40 14.13 6.74
N LYS A 113 -4.56 14.46 7.30
CA LYS A 113 -4.69 15.15 8.60
C LYS A 113 -4.10 14.31 9.73
N GLU A 114 -4.50 13.04 9.83
CA GLU A 114 -4.00 12.16 10.89
C GLU A 114 -2.52 11.82 10.69
N ALA A 115 -2.04 11.62 9.46
CA ALA A 115 -0.63 11.40 9.19
C ALA A 115 0.24 12.59 9.63
N ARG A 116 -0.17 13.83 9.32
CA ARG A 116 0.52 15.05 9.78
C ARG A 116 0.57 15.11 11.31
N ARG A 117 -0.58 14.89 11.97
CA ARG A 117 -0.63 14.85 13.45
C ARG A 117 0.33 13.81 14.03
N ARG A 118 0.43 12.62 13.43
CA ARG A 118 1.35 11.55 13.87
C ARG A 118 2.81 11.89 13.63
N VAL A 119 3.12 12.51 12.49
CA VAL A 119 4.48 12.99 12.17
C VAL A 119 4.93 14.05 13.18
N ASP A 120 4.07 15.02 13.48
CA ASP A 120 4.35 16.08 14.45
C ASP A 120 4.55 15.49 15.87
N ALA A 121 3.66 14.60 16.30
CA ALA A 121 3.76 13.94 17.59
C ALA A 121 5.02 13.07 17.72
N ALA A 122 5.56 12.57 16.62
CA ALA A 122 6.82 11.81 16.57
C ALA A 122 8.07 12.69 16.45
N GLY A 123 7.93 14.02 16.30
CA GLY A 123 9.05 14.94 16.11
C GLY A 123 9.76 14.77 14.76
N LEU A 124 9.05 14.30 13.72
CA LEU A 124 9.63 13.99 12.41
C LEU A 124 9.32 15.04 11.33
N GLY A 125 8.75 16.20 11.69
CA GLY A 125 8.33 17.24 10.73
C GLY A 125 9.44 17.80 9.84
N GLU A 126 10.71 17.74 10.27
CA GLU A 126 11.86 18.15 9.46
C GLU A 126 12.25 17.12 8.36
N LEU A 127 11.80 15.87 8.50
CA LEU A 127 12.14 14.77 7.60
C LEU A 127 10.95 14.28 6.76
N VAL A 128 9.72 14.46 7.24
CA VAL A 128 8.51 13.90 6.61
C VAL A 128 7.53 15.02 6.27
N GLU A 129 7.23 15.15 5.01
CA GLU A 129 6.17 16.02 4.48
C GLU A 129 5.00 15.16 3.99
N ILE A 130 3.79 15.43 4.48
CA ILE A 130 2.55 14.77 4.02
C ILE A 130 1.73 15.74 3.19
N ARG A 131 1.46 15.36 1.95
CA ARG A 131 0.68 16.16 0.99
C ARG A 131 -0.67 15.50 0.70
N LEU A 132 -1.72 16.31 0.71
CA LEU A 132 -3.00 15.95 0.10
C LEU A 132 -2.86 16.22 -1.40
N GLN A 133 -2.44 15.22 -2.15
CA GLN A 133 -2.09 15.38 -3.56
C GLN A 133 -2.16 14.02 -4.29
N ASP A 134 -2.64 14.04 -5.52
CA ASP A 134 -2.54 12.89 -6.41
C ASP A 134 -1.09 12.73 -6.90
N TYR A 135 -0.58 11.50 -6.94
CA TYR A 135 0.77 11.20 -7.41
C TYR A 135 0.98 11.59 -8.89
N ARG A 136 -0.10 11.66 -9.67
CA ARG A 136 -0.09 12.07 -11.10
C ARG A 136 0.25 13.54 -11.28
N ASP A 137 -0.02 14.37 -10.28
CA ASP A 137 0.24 15.80 -10.30
C ASP A 137 1.64 16.16 -9.80
N LEU A 138 2.44 15.18 -9.41
CA LEU A 138 3.83 15.39 -9.04
C LEU A 138 4.68 15.68 -10.27
N SER A 139 5.30 16.86 -10.32
CA SER A 139 6.17 17.26 -11.41
C SER A 139 7.37 18.06 -10.90
N GLY A 140 8.47 18.02 -11.66
CA GLY A 140 9.67 18.80 -11.33
C GLY A 140 10.50 18.28 -10.15
N GLU A 141 10.05 17.22 -9.47
CA GLU A 141 10.78 16.60 -8.37
C GLU A 141 11.48 15.32 -8.80
N ARG A 142 12.51 14.94 -8.03
CA ARG A 142 13.23 13.69 -8.22
C ARG A 142 13.43 13.00 -6.87
N PHE A 143 13.26 11.68 -6.88
CA PHE A 143 13.41 10.84 -5.71
C PHE A 143 14.47 9.76 -5.97
N ASP A 144 15.14 9.34 -4.90
CA ASP A 144 16.07 8.21 -4.94
C ASP A 144 15.31 6.87 -4.91
N ALA A 145 14.15 6.87 -4.23
CA ALA A 145 13.32 5.69 -4.05
C ALA A 145 11.83 6.04 -4.02
N ILE A 146 10.98 5.08 -4.39
CA ILE A 146 9.52 5.17 -4.29
C ILE A 146 8.99 3.90 -3.64
N SER A 147 8.15 4.05 -2.61
CA SER A 147 7.28 2.99 -2.08
C SER A 147 5.84 3.22 -2.53
N SER A 148 5.15 2.14 -2.90
CA SER A 148 3.72 2.12 -3.17
C SER A 148 3.15 0.84 -2.58
N ILE A 149 2.32 0.98 -1.54
CA ILE A 149 1.90 -0.13 -0.68
C ILE A 149 0.37 -0.13 -0.57
N GLY A 150 -0.30 -1.14 -1.15
CA GLY A 150 -1.76 -1.26 -1.14
C GLY A 150 -2.47 -0.15 -1.92
N MET A 151 -1.83 0.35 -2.96
CA MET A 151 -2.36 1.42 -3.81
C MET A 151 -2.62 0.93 -5.25
N PHE A 152 -1.85 -0.03 -5.73
CA PHE A 152 -1.89 -0.50 -7.12
C PHE A 152 -3.23 -1.16 -7.47
N GLU A 153 -3.95 -1.69 -6.48
CA GLU A 153 -5.30 -2.26 -6.58
C GLU A 153 -6.34 -1.23 -7.05
N HIS A 154 -6.07 0.06 -6.82
CA HIS A 154 -6.92 1.18 -7.25
C HIS A 154 -6.55 1.72 -8.65
N VAL A 155 -5.44 1.27 -9.22
CA VAL A 155 -4.97 1.72 -10.55
C VAL A 155 -5.73 1.03 -11.68
N GLY A 156 -5.90 -0.28 -11.56
CA GLY A 156 -6.48 -1.13 -12.60
C GLY A 156 -5.54 -1.40 -13.78
N LYS A 157 -5.81 -2.48 -14.53
CA LYS A 157 -4.96 -2.97 -15.62
C LYS A 157 -4.80 -1.95 -16.75
N ASN A 158 -5.87 -1.23 -17.07
CA ASN A 158 -5.87 -0.28 -18.18
C ASN A 158 -4.97 0.93 -17.95
N ARG A 159 -4.70 1.27 -16.69
CA ARG A 159 -3.88 2.44 -16.30
C ARG A 159 -2.50 2.05 -15.77
N MET A 160 -2.19 0.76 -15.73
CA MET A 160 -0.92 0.24 -15.23
C MET A 160 0.30 0.88 -15.92
N ALA A 161 0.25 1.04 -17.25
CA ALA A 161 1.34 1.65 -18.01
C ALA A 161 1.52 3.14 -17.66
N GLU A 162 0.43 3.90 -17.49
CA GLU A 162 0.45 5.29 -17.03
C GLU A 162 1.09 5.38 -15.65
N TYR A 163 0.61 4.57 -14.71
CA TYR A 163 1.12 4.50 -13.34
C TYR A 163 2.63 4.29 -13.29
N PHE A 164 3.15 3.24 -13.93
CA PHE A 164 4.57 2.97 -13.91
C PHE A 164 5.40 4.03 -14.67
N ASN A 165 4.87 4.64 -15.74
CA ASN A 165 5.53 5.74 -16.44
C ASN A 165 5.65 6.99 -15.56
N VAL A 166 4.60 7.36 -14.85
CA VAL A 166 4.63 8.50 -13.90
C VAL A 166 5.68 8.24 -12.82
N LEU A 167 5.62 7.08 -12.14
CA LEU A 167 6.58 6.77 -11.07
C LEU A 167 8.02 6.72 -11.58
N ARG A 168 8.23 6.12 -12.77
CA ARG A 168 9.55 6.11 -13.39
C ARG A 168 10.07 7.50 -13.69
N SER A 169 9.19 8.41 -14.13
CA SER A 169 9.57 9.80 -14.44
C SER A 169 10.05 10.57 -13.22
N LEU A 170 9.63 10.19 -12.03
CA LEU A 170 10.02 10.80 -10.75
C LEU A 170 11.32 10.21 -10.17
N LEU A 171 11.86 9.13 -10.75
CA LEU A 171 13.10 8.49 -10.31
C LEU A 171 14.30 8.97 -11.13
N GLY A 172 15.44 9.13 -10.45
CA GLY A 172 16.75 9.32 -11.10
C GLY A 172 17.36 7.98 -11.55
N PRO A 173 18.57 8.03 -12.17
CA PRO A 173 19.37 6.83 -12.41
C PRO A 173 19.62 6.07 -11.12
N HIS A 174 19.54 4.73 -11.17
CA HIS A 174 19.59 3.83 -10.01
C HIS A 174 18.41 3.97 -9.04
N GLY A 175 17.42 4.81 -9.34
CA GLY A 175 16.22 4.96 -8.54
C GLY A 175 15.43 3.66 -8.45
N ARG A 176 14.87 3.35 -7.27
CA ARG A 176 14.20 2.10 -6.96
C ARG A 176 12.71 2.33 -6.68
N LEU A 177 11.87 1.50 -7.27
CA LEU A 177 10.43 1.42 -6.99
C LEU A 177 10.13 0.08 -6.33
N LEU A 178 9.50 0.09 -5.17
CA LEU A 178 8.88 -1.09 -4.59
C LEU A 178 7.37 -0.95 -4.66
N ASN A 179 6.74 -1.84 -5.43
CA ASN A 179 5.29 -2.00 -5.51
C ASN A 179 4.86 -3.20 -4.67
N HIS A 180 4.08 -2.97 -3.62
CA HIS A 180 3.55 -4.00 -2.73
C HIS A 180 2.03 -4.03 -2.90
N ALA A 181 1.52 -5.06 -3.57
CA ALA A 181 0.12 -5.12 -3.98
C ALA A 181 -0.44 -6.53 -3.93
N ILE A 182 -1.75 -6.62 -3.64
CA ILE A 182 -2.53 -7.85 -3.79
C ILE A 182 -2.61 -8.17 -5.28
N SER A 183 -2.46 -9.45 -5.60
CA SER A 183 -2.54 -9.92 -6.99
C SER A 183 -3.56 -11.05 -7.14
N SER A 184 -4.14 -11.13 -8.33
CA SER A 184 -4.93 -12.27 -8.74
C SER A 184 -4.03 -13.48 -9.02
N VAL A 185 -4.61 -14.67 -9.03
CA VAL A 185 -3.92 -15.91 -9.34
C VAL A 185 -4.35 -16.40 -10.72
N GLY A 186 -3.37 -16.59 -11.61
CA GLY A 186 -3.61 -17.12 -12.95
C GLY A 186 -4.54 -16.27 -13.82
N GLY A 187 -4.54 -14.93 -13.63
CA GLY A 187 -5.39 -14.01 -14.38
C GLY A 187 -6.87 -14.09 -14.00
N SER A 188 -7.22 -14.71 -12.86
CA SER A 188 -8.59 -14.74 -12.35
C SER A 188 -9.07 -13.32 -12.05
N ARG A 189 -10.28 -12.96 -12.48
CA ARG A 189 -10.88 -11.67 -12.12
C ARG A 189 -11.66 -11.80 -10.82
N LEU A 190 -11.63 -10.77 -9.99
CA LEU A 190 -12.56 -10.65 -8.87
C LEU A 190 -13.99 -10.77 -9.41
N ASN A 191 -14.76 -11.67 -8.80
CA ASN A 191 -16.17 -11.78 -9.11
C ASN A 191 -16.87 -10.51 -8.63
N THR A 192 -17.43 -9.73 -9.57
CA THR A 192 -18.18 -8.50 -9.27
C THR A 192 -19.42 -8.74 -8.38
N ASN A 193 -19.84 -9.99 -8.23
CA ASN A 193 -20.87 -10.41 -7.29
C ASN A 193 -20.30 -10.85 -5.92
N SER A 194 -18.97 -10.85 -5.74
CA SER A 194 -18.38 -11.18 -4.43
C SER A 194 -18.76 -10.15 -3.37
N PHE A 195 -18.81 -10.61 -2.13
CA PHE A 195 -19.09 -9.76 -0.98
C PHE A 195 -18.08 -8.60 -0.88
N ALA A 196 -16.79 -8.89 -1.01
CA ALA A 196 -15.73 -7.89 -0.94
C ALA A 196 -15.90 -6.79 -2.01
N TYR A 197 -16.18 -7.18 -3.27
CA TYR A 197 -16.42 -6.22 -4.35
C TYR A 197 -17.66 -5.34 -4.09
N ARG A 198 -18.76 -5.93 -3.60
CA ARG A 198 -20.02 -5.20 -3.41
C ARG A 198 -20.02 -4.23 -2.23
N TYR A 199 -19.32 -4.57 -1.15
CA TYR A 199 -19.47 -3.87 0.13
C TYR A 199 -18.21 -3.19 0.63
N VAL A 200 -17.02 -3.52 0.07
CA VAL A 200 -15.76 -3.01 0.58
C VAL A 200 -14.92 -2.33 -0.50
N PHE A 201 -14.72 -2.96 -1.67
CA PHE A 201 -13.89 -2.44 -2.77
C PHE A 201 -14.62 -2.52 -4.10
N PRO A 202 -15.60 -1.65 -4.37
CA PRO A 202 -16.42 -1.72 -5.59
C PRO A 202 -15.60 -1.52 -6.88
N ASP A 203 -14.44 -0.86 -6.80
CA ASP A 203 -13.60 -0.53 -7.96
C ASP A 203 -12.23 -1.21 -7.92
N GLY A 204 -11.99 -2.12 -6.96
CA GLY A 204 -10.72 -2.84 -6.86
C GLY A 204 -10.50 -3.82 -8.01
N GLU A 205 -9.40 -3.70 -8.74
CA GLU A 205 -8.97 -4.66 -9.75
C GLU A 205 -7.65 -5.31 -9.34
N LEU A 206 -7.65 -6.63 -9.16
CA LEU A 206 -6.43 -7.36 -8.83
C LEU A 206 -5.73 -7.79 -10.11
N ILE A 207 -4.47 -7.38 -10.25
CA ILE A 207 -3.64 -7.65 -11.42
C ILE A 207 -2.74 -8.85 -11.11
N ASP A 208 -2.61 -9.78 -12.07
CA ASP A 208 -1.69 -10.92 -11.95
C ASP A 208 -0.24 -10.44 -11.85
N ILE A 209 0.58 -11.14 -11.06
CA ILE A 209 1.99 -10.78 -10.87
C ILE A 209 2.78 -10.84 -12.19
N GLY A 210 2.43 -11.73 -13.11
CA GLY A 210 3.01 -11.79 -14.43
C GLY A 210 2.75 -10.51 -15.23
N ASP A 211 1.50 -10.04 -15.25
CA ASP A 211 1.13 -8.78 -15.90
C ASP A 211 1.82 -7.58 -15.24
N THR A 212 1.92 -7.56 -13.90
CA THR A 212 2.61 -6.50 -13.16
C THR A 212 4.09 -6.42 -13.55
N THR A 213 4.79 -7.55 -13.60
CA THR A 213 6.22 -7.59 -13.97
C THR A 213 6.44 -7.20 -15.42
N ILE A 214 5.59 -7.66 -16.35
CA ILE A 214 5.62 -7.26 -17.77
C ILE A 214 5.38 -5.75 -17.88
N GLY A 215 4.38 -5.21 -17.19
CA GLY A 215 4.06 -3.77 -17.19
C GLY A 215 5.22 -2.91 -16.69
N MET A 216 5.89 -3.30 -15.61
CA MET A 216 7.09 -2.62 -15.12
C MET A 216 8.22 -2.64 -16.15
N GLN A 217 8.50 -3.80 -16.76
CA GLN A 217 9.54 -3.92 -17.77
C GLN A 217 9.24 -3.12 -19.04
N ALA A 218 7.99 -3.15 -19.51
CA ALA A 218 7.54 -2.40 -20.68
C ALA A 218 7.68 -0.88 -20.50
N THR A 219 7.62 -0.39 -19.28
CA THR A 219 7.83 1.03 -18.94
C THR A 219 9.29 1.37 -18.61
N GLY A 220 10.20 0.41 -18.75
CA GLY A 220 11.66 0.62 -18.65
C GLY A 220 12.26 0.40 -17.27
N PHE A 221 11.55 -0.24 -16.34
CA PHE A 221 12.16 -0.77 -15.13
C PHE A 221 12.88 -2.09 -15.40
N GLU A 222 13.97 -2.35 -14.71
CA GLU A 222 14.55 -3.67 -14.54
C GLU A 222 13.96 -4.30 -13.27
N VAL A 223 13.15 -5.35 -13.38
CA VAL A 223 12.63 -6.07 -12.22
C VAL A 223 13.73 -6.92 -11.60
N ARG A 224 14.04 -6.69 -10.32
CA ARG A 224 15.15 -7.31 -9.58
C ARG A 224 14.70 -8.31 -8.53
N ASP A 225 13.49 -8.15 -7.99
CA ASP A 225 12.94 -9.03 -6.97
C ASP A 225 11.42 -9.11 -7.10
N VAL A 226 10.90 -10.30 -6.84
CA VAL A 226 9.48 -10.55 -6.61
C VAL A 226 9.37 -11.50 -5.43
N GLU A 227 8.80 -11.02 -4.32
CA GLU A 227 8.61 -11.79 -3.10
C GLU A 227 7.14 -11.92 -2.79
N SER A 228 6.64 -13.16 -2.64
CA SER A 228 5.29 -13.42 -2.17
C SER A 228 5.23 -13.37 -0.64
N LEU A 229 4.21 -12.69 -0.13
CA LEU A 229 3.93 -12.57 1.31
C LEU A 229 2.53 -13.10 1.64
N ARG A 230 2.04 -14.08 0.88
CA ARG A 230 0.67 -14.61 0.96
C ARG A 230 0.31 -15.04 2.37
N GLU A 231 1.13 -15.90 2.98
CA GLU A 231 0.90 -16.42 4.34
C GLU A 231 0.96 -15.32 5.39
N HIS A 232 1.78 -14.29 5.17
CA HIS A 232 1.86 -13.13 6.05
C HIS A 232 0.58 -12.29 6.03
N TYR A 233 -0.12 -12.24 4.88
CA TYR A 233 -1.36 -11.49 4.84
C TYR A 233 -2.51 -12.23 5.51
N ASP A 234 -2.60 -13.55 5.38
CA ASP A 234 -3.50 -14.37 6.18
C ASP A 234 -3.29 -14.08 7.68
N MET A 235 -2.05 -14.20 8.18
CA MET A 235 -1.72 -13.89 9.57
C MET A 235 -2.11 -12.46 9.96
N THR A 236 -1.83 -11.48 9.11
CA THR A 236 -2.17 -10.06 9.35
C THR A 236 -3.67 -9.88 9.52
N LEU A 237 -4.47 -10.44 8.62
CA LEU A 237 -5.92 -10.37 8.64
C LEU A 237 -6.51 -11.06 9.88
N ARG A 238 -5.95 -12.20 10.30
CA ARG A 238 -6.36 -12.88 11.53
C ARG A 238 -6.08 -12.03 12.77
N HIS A 239 -4.97 -11.30 12.82
CA HIS A 239 -4.72 -10.33 13.88
C HIS A 239 -5.74 -9.19 13.88
N TRP A 240 -6.10 -8.63 12.71
CA TRP A 240 -7.13 -7.60 12.63
C TRP A 240 -8.51 -8.11 13.04
N VAL A 241 -8.86 -9.35 12.68
CA VAL A 241 -10.09 -10.02 13.14
C VAL A 241 -10.08 -10.19 14.66
N ALA A 242 -8.96 -10.60 15.24
CA ALA A 242 -8.82 -10.73 16.70
C ALA A 242 -8.99 -9.37 17.40
N ASN A 243 -8.31 -8.33 16.93
CA ASN A 243 -8.45 -6.98 17.46
C ASN A 243 -9.91 -6.46 17.39
N LEU A 244 -10.58 -6.64 16.23
CA LEU A 244 -11.99 -6.22 16.10
C LEU A 244 -12.90 -6.96 17.08
N ARG A 245 -12.68 -8.27 17.29
CA ARG A 245 -13.45 -9.06 18.25
C ARG A 245 -13.19 -8.64 19.69
N GLU A 246 -11.94 -8.35 20.04
CA GLU A 246 -11.55 -7.87 21.37
C GLU A 246 -12.20 -6.52 21.70
N HIS A 247 -12.30 -5.64 20.69
CA HIS A 247 -12.85 -4.29 20.86
C HIS A 247 -14.28 -4.14 20.28
N TRP A 248 -15.04 -5.24 20.23
CA TRP A 248 -16.33 -5.30 19.52
C TRP A 248 -17.31 -4.20 19.93
N ASP A 249 -17.56 -4.04 21.23
CA ASP A 249 -18.54 -3.06 21.71
C ASP A 249 -18.12 -1.61 21.37
N ALA A 250 -16.83 -1.32 21.46
CA ALA A 250 -16.29 -0.01 21.05
C ALA A 250 -16.42 0.21 19.53
N ALA A 251 -16.13 -0.81 18.74
CA ALA A 251 -16.29 -0.76 17.29
C ALA A 251 -17.76 -0.54 16.89
N VAL A 252 -18.69 -1.26 17.51
CA VAL A 252 -20.13 -1.08 17.28
C VAL A 252 -20.59 0.32 17.67
N ALA A 253 -20.07 0.87 18.77
CA ALA A 253 -20.39 2.24 19.17
C ALA A 253 -19.91 3.29 18.15
N LEU A 254 -18.80 3.04 17.45
CA LEU A 254 -18.24 3.95 16.45
C LEU A 254 -18.96 3.87 15.09
N VAL A 255 -19.19 2.66 14.57
CA VAL A 255 -19.63 2.46 13.17
C VAL A 255 -20.99 1.76 13.04
N GLY A 256 -21.60 1.35 14.14
CA GLY A 256 -22.82 0.56 14.17
C GLY A 256 -22.59 -0.93 13.92
N GLU A 257 -23.51 -1.76 14.41
CA GLU A 257 -23.37 -3.22 14.40
C GLU A 257 -23.27 -3.79 12.97
N LEU A 258 -24.05 -3.27 12.03
CA LEU A 258 -24.05 -3.75 10.66
C LEU A 258 -22.67 -3.54 9.99
N CYS A 259 -22.11 -2.35 10.12
CA CYS A 259 -20.79 -2.03 9.56
C CYS A 259 -19.70 -2.87 10.23
N ALA A 260 -19.69 -3.01 11.55
CA ALA A 260 -18.74 -3.86 12.26
C ALA A 260 -18.81 -5.33 11.79
N ARG A 261 -20.03 -5.88 11.55
CA ARG A 261 -20.21 -7.23 10.98
C ARG A 261 -19.71 -7.35 9.54
N VAL A 262 -19.92 -6.34 8.71
CA VAL A 262 -19.39 -6.29 7.33
C VAL A 262 -17.86 -6.38 7.37
N TRP A 263 -17.21 -5.58 8.21
CA TRP A 263 -15.74 -5.60 8.36
C TRP A 263 -15.22 -6.94 8.88
N LEU A 264 -15.89 -7.52 9.88
CA LEU A 264 -15.51 -8.84 10.42
C LEU A 264 -15.59 -9.92 9.35
N LEU A 265 -16.69 -9.97 8.60
CA LEU A 265 -16.89 -10.94 7.53
C LEU A 265 -15.88 -10.75 6.40
N TYR A 266 -15.66 -9.50 5.97
CA TYR A 266 -14.70 -9.16 4.92
C TYR A 266 -13.28 -9.63 5.28
N MET A 267 -12.77 -9.26 6.47
CA MET A 267 -11.42 -9.62 6.88
C MET A 267 -11.25 -11.12 7.07
N THR A 268 -12.29 -11.81 7.60
CA THR A 268 -12.25 -13.27 7.74
C THR A 268 -12.22 -13.97 6.37
N ALA A 269 -13.12 -13.59 5.46
CA ALA A 269 -13.16 -14.16 4.11
C ALA A 269 -11.88 -13.86 3.31
N SER A 270 -11.29 -12.68 3.52
CA SER A 270 -10.00 -12.33 2.90
C SER A 270 -8.86 -13.19 3.45
N ALA A 271 -8.81 -13.45 4.76
CA ALA A 271 -7.83 -14.35 5.36
C ALA A 271 -7.92 -15.76 4.74
N ASP A 272 -9.13 -16.31 4.65
CA ASP A 272 -9.36 -17.62 4.03
C ASP A 272 -8.93 -17.62 2.55
N GLY A 273 -9.21 -16.53 1.80
CA GLY A 273 -8.76 -16.39 0.41
C GLY A 273 -7.24 -16.38 0.23
N PHE A 274 -6.49 -15.84 1.20
CA PHE A 274 -5.02 -15.93 1.21
C PHE A 274 -4.55 -17.33 1.67
N GLU A 275 -5.18 -17.94 2.65
CA GLU A 275 -4.87 -19.30 3.13
C GLU A 275 -5.04 -20.32 2.00
N ASP A 276 -6.16 -20.26 1.27
CA ASP A 276 -6.51 -21.18 0.18
C ASP A 276 -5.79 -20.89 -1.15
N ALA A 277 -4.88 -19.91 -1.19
CA ALA A 277 -4.18 -19.46 -2.39
C ALA A 277 -5.11 -18.94 -3.52
N GLY A 278 -6.32 -18.53 -3.20
CA GLY A 278 -7.22 -17.83 -4.12
C GLY A 278 -6.81 -16.37 -4.36
N LEU A 279 -6.07 -15.80 -3.41
CA LEU A 279 -5.45 -14.47 -3.47
C LEU A 279 -3.95 -14.61 -3.21
N ASN A 280 -3.18 -13.67 -3.74
CA ASN A 280 -1.77 -13.53 -3.43
C ASN A 280 -1.41 -12.06 -3.17
N ILE A 281 -0.23 -11.81 -2.63
CA ILE A 281 0.33 -10.47 -2.46
C ILE A 281 1.82 -10.51 -2.69
N HIS A 282 2.33 -9.52 -3.43
CA HIS A 282 3.74 -9.50 -3.81
C HIS A 282 4.38 -8.15 -3.50
N GLN A 283 5.64 -8.20 -3.13
CA GLN A 283 6.57 -7.08 -3.24
C GLN A 283 7.35 -7.21 -4.53
N THR A 284 7.19 -6.26 -5.45
CA THR A 284 7.92 -6.22 -6.73
C THR A 284 8.88 -5.05 -6.72
N LEU A 285 10.19 -5.33 -6.81
CA LEU A 285 11.25 -4.34 -6.85
C LEU A 285 11.68 -4.07 -8.29
N GLY A 286 11.47 -2.85 -8.77
CA GLY A 286 11.95 -2.36 -10.06
C GLY A 286 13.01 -1.27 -9.90
N ILE A 287 13.96 -1.21 -10.84
CA ILE A 287 15.06 -0.26 -10.81
C ILE A 287 15.18 0.47 -12.13
N VAL A 288 15.49 1.76 -12.08
CA VAL A 288 15.88 2.55 -13.25
C VAL A 288 17.38 2.39 -13.50
N ARG A 289 17.75 1.65 -14.55
CA ARG A 289 19.15 1.50 -14.92
C ARG A 289 19.76 2.84 -15.35
N ASN A 290 21.04 3.02 -15.06
CA ASN A 290 21.80 4.13 -15.64
C ASN A 290 21.97 3.93 -17.17
N VAL A 291 21.50 4.89 -17.94
CA VAL A 291 21.52 4.83 -19.41
C VAL A 291 22.95 4.83 -19.96
N LYS A 292 23.91 5.43 -19.25
CA LYS A 292 25.29 5.58 -19.72
C LYS A 292 26.10 4.30 -19.66
N ASP A 293 25.93 3.49 -18.62
CA ASP A 293 26.73 2.29 -18.37
C ASP A 293 25.90 1.01 -18.16
N GLY A 294 24.57 1.15 -18.18
CA GLY A 294 23.64 0.02 -17.99
C GLY A 294 23.60 -0.52 -16.56
N SER A 295 24.31 0.11 -15.60
CA SER A 295 24.37 -0.39 -14.23
C SER A 295 23.03 -0.18 -13.50
N SER A 296 22.70 -1.11 -12.59
CA SER A 296 21.52 -1.05 -11.74
C SER A 296 21.80 -0.37 -10.40
N GLY A 297 23.06 -0.21 -10.01
CA GLY A 297 23.43 0.24 -8.67
C GLY A 297 23.08 -0.73 -7.54
N MET A 298 22.62 -1.96 -7.86
CA MET A 298 22.27 -2.95 -6.85
C MET A 298 23.46 -3.76 -6.38
N PRO A 299 23.48 -4.19 -5.10
CA PRO A 299 24.42 -5.20 -4.64
C PRO A 299 24.33 -6.48 -5.50
N ARG A 300 25.47 -7.15 -5.68
CA ARG A 300 25.53 -8.38 -6.49
C ARG A 300 24.82 -9.57 -5.86
N THR A 301 24.60 -9.54 -4.56
CA THR A 301 23.96 -10.61 -3.79
C THR A 301 22.81 -10.06 -2.93
N ARG A 302 21.85 -10.91 -2.58
CA ARG A 302 20.69 -10.53 -1.74
C ARG A 302 21.06 -10.32 -0.27
N ARG A 303 22.26 -10.66 0.17
CA ARG A 303 22.67 -10.61 1.58
C ARG A 303 22.46 -9.25 2.24
N GLU A 304 22.55 -8.16 1.47
CA GLU A 304 22.49 -6.79 1.99
C GLU A 304 21.07 -6.20 2.02
N TRP A 305 20.13 -6.86 1.37
CA TRP A 305 18.77 -6.34 1.22
C TRP A 305 17.65 -7.37 1.48
N ASN A 306 17.98 -8.42 2.20
CA ASN A 306 17.04 -9.40 2.78
C ASN A 306 16.91 -9.23 4.28
#